data_75ddf98b37c4a4d66abd5b701636700a
#
_entry.id   75ddf98b37c4a4d66abd5b701636700a
#
_cell.length_a   1.000
_cell.length_b   1.000
_cell.length_c   1.000
_cell.angle_alpha   90.00
_cell.angle_beta   90.00
_cell.angle_gamma   90.00
#
_symmetry.space_group_name_H-M   'P 1'
#
loop_
_entity.id
_entity.type
_entity.pdbx_description
1 polymer ?
#
loop_
_entity_poly.entity_id
_entity_poly.type
_entity_poly.pdbx_seq_one_letter_code
_entity_poly.pdbx_strand_id
1 'polypeptide(L)'
;MTTKKYYEIGRKKLFKLNRSLTGDGNRKTLNIIKSEFKEFKIQKIKSGKKVFDWKIPPEWNIKKAHIIDKKNKKILDFKNNNLHIVGYSQPIDKFLKKDELLKHIHSLPKQPKAIPYITSYYNKYWGFCMSHLQKNQIKKYRKDDKFKVLIDSKFNNKGFLNYGEILLKGKSNQEILISTFICHPSMANNELSGPIVSMSLINHFR
;
A
#
# COMPACT_ATOMS: atom_id res chain seq x y z
N MET A 1 -1.72 -29.30 -4.85
CA MET A 1 -0.94 -28.57 -5.90
C MET A 1 -1.40 -27.12 -6.10
N THR A 2 -2.67 -26.80 -6.06
CA THR A 2 -3.25 -25.49 -6.42
C THR A 2 -2.91 -24.36 -5.44
N THR A 3 -2.97 -24.60 -4.13
CA THR A 3 -2.64 -23.60 -3.10
C THR A 3 -1.19 -23.12 -3.22
N LYS A 4 -0.24 -24.02 -3.53
CA LYS A 4 1.16 -23.66 -3.78
C LYS A 4 1.31 -22.69 -4.95
N LYS A 5 0.54 -22.88 -6.04
CA LYS A 5 0.53 -21.96 -7.20
C LYS A 5 0.14 -20.56 -6.77
N TYR A 6 -0.96 -20.39 -6.03
CA TYR A 6 -1.45 -19.08 -5.61
C TYR A 6 -0.57 -18.43 -4.53
N TYR A 7 0.05 -19.24 -3.66
CA TYR A 7 1.10 -18.75 -2.77
C TYR A 7 2.28 -18.15 -3.54
N GLU A 8 2.76 -18.82 -4.61
CA GLU A 8 3.83 -18.30 -5.44
C GLU A 8 3.45 -17.03 -6.21
N ILE A 9 2.19 -16.90 -6.65
CA ILE A 9 1.66 -15.67 -7.23
C ILE A 9 1.70 -14.55 -6.17
N GLY A 10 1.21 -14.82 -4.98
CA GLY A 10 1.25 -13.87 -3.86
C GLY A 10 2.66 -13.38 -3.59
N ARG A 11 3.59 -14.32 -3.39
CA ARG A 11 4.99 -14.03 -3.04
C ARG A 11 5.76 -13.31 -4.16
N LYS A 12 5.64 -13.78 -5.40
CA LYS A 12 6.46 -13.28 -6.52
C LYS A 12 5.87 -12.08 -7.22
N LYS A 13 4.52 -12.05 -7.39
CA LYS A 13 3.86 -11.04 -8.21
C LYS A 13 3.13 -9.96 -7.41
N LEU A 14 2.56 -10.30 -6.24
CA LEU A 14 1.71 -9.37 -5.48
C LEU A 14 2.44 -8.67 -4.33
N PHE A 15 3.34 -9.35 -3.62
CA PHE A 15 3.94 -8.83 -2.39
C PHE A 15 4.60 -7.46 -2.55
N LYS A 16 5.33 -7.25 -3.65
CA LYS A 16 6.08 -6.00 -3.92
C LYS A 16 5.23 -4.89 -4.55
N LEU A 17 3.95 -5.14 -4.88
CA LEU A 17 3.09 -4.10 -5.42
C LEU A 17 2.78 -3.07 -4.35
N ASN A 18 2.93 -1.79 -4.70
CA ASN A 18 2.52 -0.70 -3.83
C ASN A 18 1.00 -0.53 -3.89
N ARG A 19 0.30 -1.27 -3.04
CA ARG A 19 -1.16 -1.19 -2.91
C ARG A 19 -1.56 -0.14 -1.89
N SER A 20 -2.75 0.41 -2.08
CA SER A 20 -3.42 1.31 -1.18
C SER A 20 -4.94 1.11 -1.33
N LEU A 21 -5.80 1.95 -0.76
CA LEU A 21 -7.26 1.89 -1.01
C LEU A 21 -7.60 2.00 -2.49
N THR A 22 -6.79 2.74 -3.24
CA THR A 22 -6.99 3.02 -4.66
C THR A 22 -5.64 2.95 -5.39
N GLY A 23 -5.65 3.18 -6.69
CA GLY A 23 -4.43 3.40 -7.47
C GLY A 23 -3.95 2.17 -8.25
N ASP A 24 -2.81 2.36 -8.93
CA ASP A 24 -2.27 1.40 -9.89
C ASP A 24 -1.86 0.06 -9.28
N GLY A 25 -1.41 0.06 -8.02
CA GLY A 25 -1.04 -1.17 -7.32
C GLY A 25 -2.22 -2.12 -7.15
N ASN A 26 -3.41 -1.57 -6.82
CA ASN A 26 -4.65 -2.34 -6.70
C ASN A 26 -5.11 -2.86 -8.07
N ARG A 27 -5.12 -2.01 -9.09
CA ARG A 27 -5.48 -2.43 -10.46
C ARG A 27 -4.57 -3.55 -10.98
N LYS A 28 -3.26 -3.44 -10.76
CA LYS A 28 -2.31 -4.51 -11.11
C LYS A 28 -2.61 -5.80 -10.36
N THR A 29 -2.91 -5.72 -9.06
CA THR A 29 -3.29 -6.88 -8.25
C THR A 29 -4.54 -7.56 -8.81
N LEU A 30 -5.61 -6.79 -9.07
CA LEU A 30 -6.86 -7.31 -9.62
C LEU A 30 -6.68 -7.92 -11.02
N ASN A 31 -5.85 -7.31 -11.88
CA ASN A 31 -5.54 -7.85 -13.20
C ASN A 31 -4.77 -9.17 -13.13
N ILE A 32 -3.86 -9.33 -12.17
CA ILE A 32 -3.15 -10.60 -11.94
C ILE A 32 -4.14 -11.68 -11.49
N ILE A 33 -5.08 -11.36 -10.57
CA ILE A 33 -6.13 -12.31 -10.18
C ILE A 33 -7.03 -12.65 -11.35
N LYS A 34 -7.45 -11.65 -12.15
CA LYS A 34 -8.27 -11.85 -13.35
C LYS A 34 -7.58 -12.76 -14.38
N SER A 35 -6.27 -12.71 -14.51
CA SER A 35 -5.55 -13.61 -15.43
C SER A 35 -5.62 -15.09 -15.03
N GLU A 36 -5.91 -15.37 -13.75
CA GLU A 36 -6.12 -16.74 -13.26
C GLU A 36 -7.57 -17.23 -13.41
N PHE A 37 -8.54 -16.29 -13.46
CA PHE A 37 -9.98 -16.57 -13.50
C PHE A 37 -10.68 -15.67 -14.51
N LYS A 38 -11.06 -16.24 -15.67
CA LYS A 38 -11.69 -15.48 -16.77
C LYS A 38 -12.99 -14.79 -16.37
N GLU A 39 -13.77 -15.40 -15.46
CA GLU A 39 -15.05 -14.90 -14.96
C GLU A 39 -14.90 -13.79 -13.90
N PHE A 40 -13.69 -13.55 -13.40
CA PHE A 40 -13.42 -12.50 -12.43
C PHE A 40 -13.69 -11.13 -13.03
N LYS A 41 -14.61 -10.39 -12.43
CA LYS A 41 -15.03 -9.05 -12.85
C LYS A 41 -14.33 -8.01 -12.01
N ILE A 42 -13.78 -6.98 -12.65
CA ILE A 42 -13.20 -5.84 -11.96
C ILE A 42 -14.21 -4.70 -12.05
N GLN A 43 -14.69 -4.28 -10.89
CA GLN A 43 -15.60 -3.16 -10.73
C GLN A 43 -14.84 -1.88 -10.34
N LYS A 44 -15.50 -0.73 -10.54
CA LYS A 44 -14.95 0.59 -10.21
C LYS A 44 -16.00 1.51 -9.65
N ILE A 45 -15.64 2.25 -8.60
CA ILE A 45 -16.49 3.27 -8.00
C ILE A 45 -15.73 4.59 -8.05
N LYS A 46 -16.36 5.62 -8.61
CA LYS A 46 -15.71 6.92 -8.83
C LYS A 46 -15.34 7.61 -7.52
N SER A 47 -14.15 8.20 -7.47
CA SER A 47 -13.72 9.06 -6.35
C SER A 47 -14.74 10.18 -6.10
N GLY A 48 -15.02 10.44 -4.83
CA GLY A 48 -16.02 11.43 -4.41
C GLY A 48 -17.45 10.89 -4.32
N LYS A 49 -17.77 9.70 -4.86
CA LYS A 49 -19.09 9.08 -4.70
C LYS A 49 -19.30 8.70 -3.24
N LYS A 50 -20.50 8.98 -2.71
CA LYS A 50 -20.95 8.51 -1.40
C LYS A 50 -21.45 7.07 -1.54
N VAL A 51 -21.02 6.18 -0.65
CA VAL A 51 -21.42 4.77 -0.57
C VAL A 51 -21.72 4.52 0.91
N PHE A 52 -22.99 4.30 1.25
CA PHE A 52 -23.50 4.26 2.62
C PHE A 52 -23.12 5.57 3.36
N ASP A 53 -22.42 5.47 4.50
CA ASP A 53 -21.88 6.56 5.30
C ASP A 53 -20.48 7.03 4.89
N TRP A 54 -19.91 6.42 3.84
CA TRP A 54 -18.55 6.60 3.40
C TRP A 54 -18.43 7.35 2.07
N LYS A 55 -17.39 8.16 1.89
CA LYS A 55 -17.08 8.84 0.63
C LYS A 55 -15.79 8.28 0.05
N ILE A 56 -15.85 7.80 -1.21
CA ILE A 56 -14.68 7.26 -1.90
C ILE A 56 -13.59 8.33 -1.98
N PRO A 57 -12.37 8.06 -1.47
CA PRO A 57 -11.29 9.05 -1.48
C PRO A 57 -10.77 9.31 -2.90
N PRO A 58 -10.00 10.38 -3.11
CA PRO A 58 -9.24 10.58 -4.34
C PRO A 58 -8.32 9.39 -4.61
N GLU A 59 -8.17 9.03 -5.86
CA GLU A 59 -7.19 8.01 -6.23
C GLU A 59 -5.78 8.52 -5.95
N TRP A 60 -4.96 7.70 -5.27
CA TRP A 60 -3.60 8.04 -4.89
C TRP A 60 -2.59 7.11 -5.54
N ASN A 61 -1.55 7.70 -6.12
CA ASN A 61 -0.42 7.00 -6.68
C ASN A 61 0.89 7.65 -6.23
N ILE A 62 1.94 6.85 -6.07
CA ILE A 62 3.28 7.32 -5.75
C ILE A 62 4.28 6.78 -6.78
N LYS A 63 5.15 7.64 -7.26
CA LYS A 63 6.21 7.30 -8.21
C LYS A 63 7.55 7.05 -7.53
N LYS A 64 7.92 7.91 -6.59
CA LYS A 64 9.18 7.83 -5.85
C LYS A 64 9.10 8.61 -4.54
N ALA A 65 9.86 8.17 -3.54
CA ALA A 65 10.07 8.92 -2.30
C ALA A 65 11.44 8.58 -1.73
N HIS A 66 12.13 9.57 -1.18
CA HIS A 66 13.43 9.34 -0.55
C HIS A 66 13.80 10.48 0.40
N ILE A 67 14.74 10.18 1.29
CA ILE A 67 15.43 11.13 2.15
C ILE A 67 16.91 11.04 1.83
N ILE A 68 17.54 12.17 1.53
CA ILE A 68 18.98 12.29 1.24
C ILE A 68 19.61 13.22 2.27
N ASP A 69 20.76 12.84 2.82
CA ASP A 69 21.51 13.65 3.77
C ASP A 69 22.39 14.72 3.08
N LYS A 70 23.04 15.55 3.87
CA LYS A 70 23.95 16.60 3.42
C LYS A 70 25.19 16.11 2.63
N LYS A 71 25.50 14.80 2.66
CA LYS A 71 26.57 14.15 1.90
C LYS A 71 26.06 13.47 0.63
N ASN A 72 24.83 13.78 0.19
CA ASN A 72 24.15 13.13 -0.93
C ASN A 72 23.90 11.62 -0.76
N LYS A 73 23.98 11.10 0.48
CA LYS A 73 23.66 9.71 0.77
C LYS A 73 22.15 9.55 0.95
N LYS A 74 21.54 8.62 0.21
CA LYS A 74 20.18 8.19 0.48
C LYS A 74 20.11 7.39 1.77
N ILE A 75 19.44 7.94 2.77
CA ILE A 75 19.21 7.29 4.07
C ILE A 75 17.89 6.53 4.10
N LEU A 76 16.98 6.85 3.18
CA LEU A 76 15.74 6.12 2.94
C LEU A 76 15.39 6.21 1.46
N ASP A 77 14.96 5.08 0.88
CA ASP A 77 14.42 5.03 -0.49
C ASP A 77 13.19 4.10 -0.52
N PHE A 78 12.05 4.63 -0.99
CA PHE A 78 10.80 3.89 -1.17
C PHE A 78 10.97 2.63 -2.05
N LYS A 79 11.90 2.65 -3.01
CA LYS A 79 12.18 1.49 -3.87
C LYS A 79 12.66 0.26 -3.08
N ASN A 80 13.26 0.47 -1.91
CA ASN A 80 13.77 -0.63 -1.07
C ASN A 80 12.65 -1.31 -0.29
N ASN A 81 11.62 -0.55 0.14
CA ASN A 81 10.47 -1.09 0.85
C ASN A 81 9.27 -0.15 0.71
N ASN A 82 8.13 -0.68 0.29
CA ASN A 82 6.88 0.07 0.14
C ASN A 82 6.35 0.65 1.47
N LEU A 83 6.73 0.05 2.60
CA LEU A 83 6.34 0.55 3.93
C LEU A 83 7.05 1.85 4.30
N HIS A 84 8.09 2.28 3.58
CA HIS A 84 8.83 3.50 3.89
C HIS A 84 8.03 4.79 3.73
N ILE A 85 6.83 4.74 3.18
CA ILE A 85 5.97 5.91 3.00
C ILE A 85 4.68 5.77 3.80
N VAL A 86 4.25 6.86 4.43
CA VAL A 86 2.88 6.94 4.97
C VAL A 86 1.91 6.92 3.78
N GLY A 87 1.00 5.96 3.76
CA GLY A 87 0.00 5.83 2.69
C GLY A 87 -0.83 7.12 2.56
N TYR A 88 -1.14 7.54 1.34
CA TYR A 88 -1.81 8.81 1.03
C TYR A 88 -1.01 10.07 1.40
N SER A 89 0.32 9.97 1.50
CA SER A 89 1.17 11.15 1.69
C SER A 89 0.98 12.17 0.57
N GLN A 90 0.86 13.46 0.96
CA GLN A 90 0.91 14.59 0.05
C GLN A 90 2.29 14.69 -0.64
N PRO A 91 2.37 15.21 -1.87
CA PRO A 91 3.64 15.45 -2.53
C PRO A 91 4.46 16.51 -1.78
N ILE A 92 5.76 16.30 -1.72
CA ILE A 92 6.70 17.24 -1.13
C ILE A 92 8.06 17.17 -1.85
N ASP A 93 8.72 18.31 -2.02
CA ASP A 93 10.08 18.43 -2.52
C ASP A 93 10.75 19.62 -1.86
N LYS A 94 11.47 19.42 -0.75
CA LYS A 94 12.15 20.50 -0.04
C LYS A 94 13.32 20.02 0.83
N PHE A 95 14.10 20.96 1.31
CA PHE A 95 15.09 20.73 2.35
C PHE A 95 14.48 21.00 3.72
N LEU A 96 14.73 20.09 4.68
CA LEU A 96 14.28 20.20 6.06
C LEU A 96 15.47 20.09 7.00
N LYS A 97 15.44 20.83 8.12
CA LYS A 97 16.33 20.58 9.24
C LYS A 97 15.96 19.27 9.95
N LYS A 98 16.91 18.69 10.67
CA LYS A 98 16.75 17.42 11.38
C LYS A 98 15.45 17.36 12.22
N ASP A 99 15.20 18.35 13.06
CA ASP A 99 14.08 18.33 14.00
C ASP A 99 12.72 18.43 13.30
N GLU A 100 12.64 19.17 12.17
CA GLU A 100 11.46 19.22 11.32
C GLU A 100 11.22 17.86 10.63
N LEU A 101 12.26 17.24 10.08
CA LEU A 101 12.17 15.94 9.45
C LEU A 101 11.69 14.87 10.44
N LEU A 102 12.23 14.87 11.68
CA LEU A 102 11.88 13.88 12.71
C LEU A 102 10.41 13.89 13.11
N LYS A 103 9.69 15.03 12.95
CA LYS A 103 8.23 15.13 13.16
C LYS A 103 7.42 14.33 12.15
N HIS A 104 7.98 14.06 10.98
CA HIS A 104 7.36 13.32 9.90
C HIS A 104 7.90 11.89 9.74
N ILE A 105 8.68 11.39 10.73
CA ILE A 105 9.21 10.03 10.74
C ILE A 105 8.55 9.20 11.83
N HIS A 106 7.91 8.12 11.41
CA HIS A 106 7.26 7.14 12.28
C HIS A 106 8.14 5.91 12.46
N SER A 107 8.20 5.39 13.67
CA SER A 107 8.93 4.16 14.02
C SER A 107 8.37 3.55 15.30
N LEU A 108 8.65 2.28 15.55
CA LEU A 108 8.20 1.52 16.72
C LEU A 108 9.37 1.28 17.69
N PRO A 109 9.48 2.03 18.82
CA PRO A 109 10.57 1.81 19.78
C PRO A 109 10.60 0.41 20.36
N LYS A 110 9.43 -0.18 20.66
CA LYS A 110 9.30 -1.55 21.20
C LYS A 110 9.63 -2.65 20.19
N GLN A 111 9.64 -2.32 18.89
CA GLN A 111 10.00 -3.21 17.79
C GLN A 111 11.04 -2.54 16.89
N PRO A 112 12.30 -2.38 17.36
CA PRO A 112 13.25 -1.44 16.77
C PRO A 112 13.69 -1.77 15.34
N LYS A 113 13.52 -3.01 14.87
CA LYS A 113 13.82 -3.45 13.50
C LYS A 113 12.60 -3.35 12.57
N ALA A 114 11.37 -3.27 13.11
CA ALA A 114 10.16 -3.21 12.31
C ALA A 114 9.94 -1.82 11.69
N ILE A 115 9.34 -1.80 10.51
CA ILE A 115 8.86 -0.58 9.84
C ILE A 115 7.34 -0.53 10.06
N PRO A 116 6.79 0.52 10.71
CA PRO A 116 5.35 0.62 10.92
C PRO A 116 4.62 0.82 9.59
N TYR A 117 3.36 0.37 9.54
CA TYR A 117 2.43 0.74 8.49
C TYR A 117 1.51 1.85 8.99
N ILE A 118 1.49 2.99 8.30
CA ILE A 118 0.68 4.17 8.64
C ILE A 118 0.06 4.73 7.37
N THR A 119 -1.17 5.23 7.50
CA THR A 119 -1.91 5.89 6.42
C THR A 119 -2.50 7.21 6.90
N SER A 120 -2.74 8.13 5.98
CA SER A 120 -3.39 9.41 6.27
C SER A 120 -4.76 9.57 5.59
N TYR A 121 -5.08 8.77 4.58
CA TYR A 121 -6.31 8.74 3.80
C TYR A 121 -6.97 10.12 3.55
N TYR A 122 -7.84 10.60 4.44
CA TYR A 122 -8.58 11.86 4.29
C TYR A 122 -7.84 13.07 4.85
N ASN A 123 -6.75 12.85 5.60
CA ASN A 123 -5.99 13.94 6.20
C ASN A 123 -4.90 14.43 5.24
N LYS A 124 -4.73 15.75 5.13
CA LYS A 124 -3.61 16.35 4.41
C LYS A 124 -2.33 16.19 5.24
N TYR A 125 -1.63 15.10 5.02
CA TYR A 125 -0.41 14.75 5.72
C TYR A 125 0.62 14.16 4.78
N TRP A 126 1.90 14.18 5.15
CA TRP A 126 2.97 13.43 4.51
C TRP A 126 3.94 12.90 5.56
N GLY A 127 4.57 11.80 5.31
CA GLY A 127 5.53 11.24 6.25
C GLY A 127 6.21 9.97 5.74
N PHE A 128 7.21 9.57 6.50
CA PHE A 128 7.97 8.36 6.26
C PHE A 128 7.84 7.40 7.43
N CYS A 129 7.92 6.10 7.13
CA CYS A 129 8.03 5.04 8.09
C CYS A 129 9.40 4.37 7.97
N MET A 130 10.07 4.13 9.08
CA MET A 130 11.34 3.44 9.10
C MET A 130 11.54 2.67 10.40
N SER A 131 12.53 1.79 10.45
CA SER A 131 12.90 1.13 11.68
C SER A 131 13.36 2.16 12.74
N HIS A 132 13.15 1.86 14.01
CA HIS A 132 13.60 2.76 15.08
C HIS A 132 15.12 2.90 15.10
N LEU A 133 15.84 1.87 14.67
CA LEU A 133 17.30 1.93 14.49
C LEU A 133 17.70 2.98 13.45
N GLN A 134 17.02 3.03 12.30
CA GLN A 134 17.27 4.06 11.27
C GLN A 134 16.92 5.46 11.78
N LYS A 135 15.79 5.62 12.48
CA LYS A 135 15.41 6.92 13.09
C LYS A 135 16.47 7.41 14.08
N ASN A 136 17.03 6.52 14.89
CA ASN A 136 18.09 6.86 15.84
C ASN A 136 19.41 7.27 15.15
N GLN A 137 19.69 6.75 13.95
CA GLN A 137 20.82 7.25 13.15
C GLN A 137 20.59 8.70 12.69
N ILE A 138 19.38 9.07 12.28
CA ILE A 138 19.04 10.45 11.92
C ILE A 138 19.19 11.39 13.13
N LYS A 139 18.82 10.97 14.33
CA LYS A 139 18.97 11.76 15.56
C LYS A 139 20.43 12.16 15.85
N LYS A 140 21.42 11.39 15.38
CA LYS A 140 22.85 11.68 15.58
C LYS A 140 23.38 12.84 14.71
N TYR A 141 22.63 13.27 13.69
CA TYR A 141 23.00 14.44 12.90
C TYR A 141 22.88 15.72 13.72
N ARG A 142 23.61 16.78 13.34
CA ARG A 142 23.53 18.10 14.00
C ARG A 142 22.14 18.70 13.79
N LYS A 143 21.70 19.58 14.67
CA LYS A 143 20.39 20.24 14.62
C LYS A 143 20.17 20.97 13.28
N ASP A 144 21.20 21.65 12.77
CA ASP A 144 21.15 22.43 11.54
C ASP A 144 21.43 21.62 10.26
N ASP A 145 21.75 20.33 10.37
CA ASP A 145 21.93 19.49 9.20
C ASP A 145 20.64 19.41 8.41
N LYS A 146 20.74 19.67 7.11
CA LYS A 146 19.61 19.65 6.16
C LYS A 146 19.53 18.32 5.43
N PHE A 147 18.30 17.90 5.18
CA PHE A 147 17.96 16.70 4.44
C PHE A 147 17.10 17.09 3.26
N LYS A 148 17.43 16.60 2.05
CA LYS A 148 16.56 16.69 0.89
C LYS A 148 15.47 15.62 1.05
N VAL A 149 14.23 16.07 1.05
CA VAL A 149 13.03 15.22 1.21
C VAL A 149 12.22 15.31 -0.07
N LEU A 150 11.93 14.16 -0.67
CA LEU A 150 11.08 14.05 -1.84
C LEU A 150 10.01 12.98 -1.62
N ILE A 151 8.76 13.34 -1.91
CA ILE A 151 7.63 12.43 -2.14
C ILE A 151 6.95 12.88 -3.44
N ASP A 152 7.10 12.09 -4.49
CA ASP A 152 6.45 12.30 -5.79
C ASP A 152 5.19 11.45 -5.83
N SER A 153 4.13 11.97 -5.25
CA SER A 153 2.79 11.38 -5.22
C SER A 153 1.79 12.24 -5.96
N LYS A 154 0.67 11.63 -6.39
CA LYS A 154 -0.40 12.30 -7.10
C LYS A 154 -1.77 11.87 -6.58
N PHE A 155 -2.68 12.84 -6.46
CA PHE A 155 -4.08 12.63 -6.16
C PHE A 155 -4.92 12.91 -7.41
N ASN A 156 -5.87 12.02 -7.70
CA ASN A 156 -6.78 12.16 -8.82
C ASN A 156 -8.24 12.09 -8.32
N ASN A 157 -8.90 13.25 -8.27
CA ASN A 157 -10.31 13.35 -7.87
C ASN A 157 -11.28 12.72 -8.90
N LYS A 158 -10.81 12.48 -10.13
CA LYS A 158 -11.57 11.80 -11.20
C LYS A 158 -11.21 10.31 -11.29
N GLY A 159 -10.43 9.79 -10.35
CA GLY A 159 -10.02 8.39 -10.29
C GLY A 159 -11.11 7.45 -9.75
N PHE A 160 -10.69 6.24 -9.38
CA PHE A 160 -11.61 5.17 -8.97
C PHE A 160 -11.02 4.34 -7.82
N LEU A 161 -11.92 3.87 -6.95
CA LEU A 161 -11.69 2.67 -6.15
C LEU A 161 -12.04 1.46 -7.01
N ASN A 162 -11.18 0.45 -7.01
CA ASN A 162 -11.40 -0.78 -7.74
C ASN A 162 -11.56 -1.96 -6.79
N TYR A 163 -12.51 -2.84 -7.08
CA TYR A 163 -12.66 -4.13 -6.41
C TYR A 163 -12.92 -5.22 -7.43
N GLY A 164 -12.73 -6.46 -7.03
CA GLY A 164 -12.97 -7.60 -7.90
C GLY A 164 -13.95 -8.57 -7.28
N GLU A 165 -14.73 -9.24 -8.10
CA GLU A 165 -15.74 -10.21 -7.70
C GLU A 165 -15.80 -11.39 -8.68
N ILE A 166 -16.18 -12.54 -8.14
CA ILE A 166 -16.52 -13.72 -8.93
C ILE A 166 -17.71 -14.41 -8.24
N LEU A 167 -18.69 -14.80 -9.03
CA LEU A 167 -19.84 -15.56 -8.57
C LEU A 167 -19.71 -16.99 -9.11
N LEU A 168 -19.66 -17.96 -8.23
CA LEU A 168 -19.77 -19.37 -8.54
C LEU A 168 -21.21 -19.81 -8.26
N LYS A 169 -21.95 -20.18 -9.32
CA LYS A 169 -23.34 -20.62 -9.19
C LYS A 169 -23.40 -22.00 -8.50
N GLY A 170 -24.21 -22.06 -7.44
CA GLY A 170 -24.55 -23.32 -6.76
C GLY A 170 -25.84 -23.93 -7.26
N LYS A 171 -26.33 -24.91 -6.51
CA LYS A 171 -27.60 -25.63 -6.79
C LYS A 171 -28.84 -24.93 -6.16
N SER A 172 -28.65 -23.96 -5.29
CA SER A 172 -29.72 -23.21 -4.61
C SER A 172 -29.50 -21.72 -4.74
N ASN A 173 -30.48 -20.93 -4.28
CA ASN A 173 -30.40 -19.46 -4.22
C ASN A 173 -29.73 -18.94 -2.94
N GLN A 174 -29.28 -19.83 -2.07
CA GLN A 174 -28.51 -19.43 -0.88
C GLN A 174 -27.09 -19.06 -1.30
N GLU A 175 -26.56 -17.98 -0.73
CA GLU A 175 -25.24 -17.45 -1.06
C GLU A 175 -24.32 -17.46 0.17
N ILE A 176 -23.05 -17.77 -0.06
CA ILE A 176 -21.98 -17.60 0.91
C ILE A 176 -21.07 -16.49 0.40
N LEU A 177 -20.99 -15.37 1.13
CA LEU A 177 -20.08 -14.28 0.81
C LEU A 177 -18.69 -14.53 1.43
N ILE A 178 -17.67 -14.62 0.58
CA ILE A 178 -16.26 -14.63 0.99
C ILE A 178 -15.68 -13.27 0.62
N SER A 179 -15.22 -12.52 1.60
CA SER A 179 -14.68 -11.16 1.40
C SER A 179 -13.25 -11.05 1.93
N THR A 180 -12.41 -10.37 1.18
CA THR A 180 -11.04 -10.05 1.56
C THR A 180 -10.63 -8.70 0.97
N PHE A 181 -9.55 -8.11 1.45
CA PHE A 181 -9.05 -6.83 0.96
C PHE A 181 -7.61 -6.92 0.43
N ILE A 182 -7.22 -5.96 -0.40
CA ILE A 182 -5.93 -5.89 -1.10
C ILE A 182 -5.31 -4.48 -0.99
N CYS A 183 -5.59 -3.76 0.07
CA CYS A 183 -5.30 -2.33 0.17
C CYS A 183 -3.99 -1.96 0.86
N HIS A 184 -3.18 -2.94 1.32
CA HIS A 184 -1.91 -2.65 1.98
C HIS A 184 -0.71 -3.24 1.20
N PRO A 185 0.44 -2.53 1.16
CA PRO A 185 1.65 -3.03 0.53
C PRO A 185 2.46 -3.94 1.47
N SER A 186 3.24 -4.85 0.91
CA SER A 186 4.29 -5.61 1.62
C SER A 186 3.85 -6.27 2.94
N MET A 187 2.61 -6.73 3.01
CA MET A 187 2.06 -7.48 4.14
C MET A 187 1.62 -8.86 3.68
N ALA A 188 2.23 -9.91 4.24
CA ALA A 188 1.95 -11.28 3.85
C ALA A 188 0.65 -11.79 4.51
N ASN A 189 0.63 -11.88 5.84
CA ASN A 189 -0.51 -12.43 6.56
C ASN A 189 -1.73 -11.51 6.52
N ASN A 190 -1.54 -10.21 6.74
CA ASN A 190 -2.65 -9.24 6.77
C ASN A 190 -3.34 -9.10 5.40
N GLU A 191 -2.56 -9.05 4.30
CA GLU A 191 -3.09 -8.61 3.00
C GLU A 191 -3.09 -9.67 1.89
N LEU A 192 -2.20 -10.64 1.94
CA LEU A 192 -2.09 -11.61 0.86
C LEU A 192 -2.69 -12.97 1.20
N SER A 193 -2.80 -13.31 2.48
CA SER A 193 -3.39 -14.59 2.89
C SER A 193 -4.84 -14.72 2.39
N GLY A 194 -5.65 -13.67 2.57
CA GLY A 194 -7.04 -13.64 2.12
C GLY A 194 -7.19 -13.87 0.61
N PRO A 195 -6.58 -13.06 -0.27
CA PRO A 195 -6.61 -13.29 -1.71
C PRO A 195 -6.07 -14.67 -2.14
N ILE A 196 -4.99 -15.15 -1.53
CA ILE A 196 -4.41 -16.47 -1.85
C ILE A 196 -5.40 -17.60 -1.49
N VAL A 197 -5.99 -17.54 -0.30
CA VAL A 197 -7.00 -18.51 0.12
C VAL A 197 -8.25 -18.42 -0.77
N SER A 198 -8.74 -17.21 -1.06
CA SER A 198 -9.89 -17.01 -1.95
C SER A 198 -9.64 -17.59 -3.34
N MET A 199 -8.47 -17.36 -3.95
CA MET A 199 -8.11 -17.97 -5.23
C MET A 199 -8.08 -19.51 -5.15
N SER A 200 -7.62 -20.07 -4.04
CA SER A 200 -7.60 -21.52 -3.82
C SER A 200 -9.03 -22.08 -3.70
N LEU A 201 -9.92 -21.40 -2.97
CA LEU A 201 -11.32 -21.77 -2.83
C LEU A 201 -12.07 -21.67 -4.18
N ILE A 202 -11.90 -20.58 -4.94
CA ILE A 202 -12.46 -20.45 -6.28
C ILE A 202 -12.09 -21.65 -7.13
N ASN A 203 -10.82 -22.04 -7.12
CA ASN A 203 -10.37 -23.18 -7.92
C ASN A 203 -10.89 -24.53 -7.37
N HIS A 204 -11.18 -24.63 -6.08
CA HIS A 204 -11.72 -25.86 -5.48
C HIS A 204 -13.21 -26.06 -5.82
N PHE A 205 -13.98 -24.97 -5.85
CA PHE A 205 -15.43 -25.00 -6.11
C PHE A 205 -15.82 -24.88 -7.59
N ARG A 206 -14.90 -24.72 -8.48
CA ARG A 206 -15.10 -24.76 -9.95
C ARG A 206 -15.09 -26.18 -10.49
#